data_f39d7ed8748114f08aab35673188ec3f
#
_entry.id   f39d7ed8748114f08aab35673188ec3f
#
_cell.length_a   1.000
_cell.length_b   1.000
_cell.length_c   1.000
_cell.angle_alpha   90.00
_cell.angle_beta   90.00
_cell.angle_gamma   90.00
#
_symmetry.space_group_name_H-M   'P 1'
#
loop_
_entity.id
_entity.type
_entity.pdbx_description
1 polymer ?
#
loop_
_entity_poly.entity_id
_entity_poly.type
_entity_poly.pdbx_seq_one_letter_code
_entity_poly.pdbx_strand_id
1 'polypeptide(L)'
;MRFEILGPMRLSGPHGEIGLAARRLRILLAMSQPIEEHQLRVIAPDVGGGFGGKLQATAEEALVLLIALRLQLPVKYTETRNPPMQPAHRAPHQYPRRPRAAPRGGPGTAFDVDLVADMGAYLGILTAGIPLLGGFMFNGIYKIPAYRFHCTDVFTNKVMTDAYRGAGKPEATFGIERMMDELAAELGMDPIEIRRRNWITPEEFPYATVAGLTYDSGDYDQATDKALEMLGYDELRAEQARRRESNDPVQLGIGVCTFVELSGLAPSRVLGSLNYGSGGWEHASIRMLPTGKVEVVSGATPHGQGHATAFAQLVSDELGVPFEDIILIAGDTASSHKGMDTYGSRSLVVGGMAIVGAARKVVAKALPIAAHMLEASPDDVEFRAGHFEVRGTDTSMTMTEIMLGCWLAHNLPDGLEPNLDSDYTFDPENFSFP
;
A
#
# COMPACT_ATOMS: atom_id res chain seq x y z
N MET A 1 -5.83 32.57 21.92
CA MET A 1 -6.52 32.37 20.63
C MET A 1 -7.18 31.02 20.67
N ARG A 2 -8.49 30.96 20.53
CA ARG A 2 -9.25 29.72 20.59
C ARG A 2 -9.48 29.30 19.14
N PHE A 3 -8.96 28.12 18.75
CA PHE A 3 -9.20 27.58 17.42
C PHE A 3 -10.29 26.51 17.56
N GLU A 4 -11.45 26.74 16.97
CA GLU A 4 -12.47 25.73 16.79
C GLU A 4 -12.41 25.27 15.33
N ILE A 5 -11.99 24.01 15.09
CA ILE A 5 -12.14 23.37 13.80
C ILE A 5 -13.37 22.48 13.91
N LEU A 6 -14.51 23.01 13.51
CA LEU A 6 -15.78 22.29 13.49
C LEU A 6 -16.07 21.82 12.05
N GLY A 7 -16.02 20.52 11.83
CA GLY A 7 -16.50 19.85 10.63
C GLY A 7 -15.47 19.57 9.54
N PRO A 8 -15.83 18.79 8.51
CA PRO A 8 -14.94 18.50 7.40
C PRO A 8 -14.68 19.74 6.56
N MET A 9 -13.44 20.20 6.53
CA MET A 9 -13.05 21.30 5.64
C MET A 9 -13.14 20.85 4.19
N ARG A 10 -14.08 21.44 3.44
CA ARG A 10 -14.15 21.31 1.99
C ARG A 10 -13.54 22.56 1.37
N LEU A 11 -12.48 22.39 0.62
CA LEU A 11 -12.00 23.41 -0.31
C LEU A 11 -12.38 22.97 -1.71
N SER A 12 -13.29 23.69 -2.34
CA SER A 12 -13.63 23.52 -3.75
C SER A 12 -12.99 24.68 -4.52
N GLY A 13 -12.01 24.35 -5.33
CA GLY A 13 -11.47 25.23 -6.37
C GLY A 13 -12.10 24.91 -7.72
N PRO A 14 -11.84 25.71 -8.77
CA PRO A 14 -12.40 25.51 -10.10
C PRO A 14 -12.01 24.18 -10.78
N HIS A 15 -11.17 23.38 -10.17
CA HIS A 15 -10.64 22.11 -10.70
C HIS A 15 -10.83 20.87 -9.80
N GLY A 16 -11.72 20.89 -8.80
CA GLY A 16 -12.05 19.71 -7.98
C GLY A 16 -11.36 19.64 -6.61
N GLU A 17 -11.62 18.55 -5.88
CA GLU A 17 -11.07 18.30 -4.54
C GLU A 17 -9.60 17.83 -4.59
N ILE A 18 -8.79 18.32 -3.64
CA ILE A 18 -7.35 18.10 -3.57
C ILE A 18 -7.01 16.98 -2.56
N GLY A 19 -6.11 16.05 -2.91
CA GLY A 19 -5.75 14.85 -2.17
C GLY A 19 -5.03 15.03 -0.81
N LEU A 20 -4.65 13.92 -0.15
CA LEU A 20 -4.11 13.85 1.22
C LEU A 20 -2.82 14.67 1.47
N ALA A 21 -1.89 14.68 0.53
CA ALA A 21 -0.70 15.54 0.60
C ALA A 21 -1.10 17.02 0.65
N ALA A 22 -2.16 17.37 -0.04
CA ALA A 22 -2.76 18.68 0.00
C ALA A 22 -3.55 18.99 1.31
N ARG A 23 -3.84 18.02 2.19
CA ARG A 23 -4.42 18.31 3.51
C ARG A 23 -3.46 19.05 4.43
N ARG A 24 -2.18 18.71 4.43
CA ARG A 24 -1.15 19.50 5.10
C ARG A 24 -1.11 20.92 4.55
N LEU A 25 -1.17 21.05 3.24
CA LEU A 25 -1.31 22.31 2.53
C LEU A 25 -2.57 23.09 2.92
N ARG A 26 -3.71 22.42 3.11
CA ARG A 26 -5.00 23.04 3.49
C ARG A 26 -4.96 23.66 4.89
N ILE A 27 -4.31 23.01 5.85
CA ILE A 27 -4.13 23.59 7.19
C ILE A 27 -3.31 24.88 7.09
N LEU A 28 -2.29 24.89 6.24
CA LEU A 28 -1.47 26.07 5.96
C LEU A 28 -2.25 27.20 5.31
N LEU A 29 -3.02 26.88 4.27
CA LEU A 29 -3.86 27.85 3.55
C LEU A 29 -5.00 28.38 4.42
N ALA A 30 -5.52 27.58 5.36
CA ALA A 30 -6.58 28.02 6.28
C ALA A 30 -6.08 28.92 7.43
N MET A 31 -4.79 28.86 7.76
CA MET A 31 -4.18 29.62 8.88
C MET A 31 -3.52 30.92 8.46
N SER A 32 -3.36 31.20 7.18
CA SER A 32 -2.66 32.36 6.65
C SER A 32 -3.35 32.94 5.43
N GLN A 33 -2.88 34.07 4.93
CA GLN A 33 -3.31 34.63 3.65
C GLN A 33 -3.20 33.55 2.55
N PRO A 34 -4.11 33.50 1.58
CA PRO A 34 -4.10 32.46 0.56
C PRO A 34 -2.76 32.47 -0.18
N ILE A 35 -2.02 31.35 -0.09
CA ILE A 35 -0.84 31.09 -0.89
C ILE A 35 -1.35 30.28 -2.09
N GLU A 36 -1.04 30.75 -3.29
CA GLU A 36 -1.38 30.03 -4.51
C GLU A 36 -0.55 28.72 -4.60
N GLU A 37 -1.12 27.66 -5.12
CA GLU A 37 -0.49 26.33 -5.16
C GLU A 37 0.90 26.35 -5.81
N HIS A 38 1.08 27.15 -6.87
CA HIS A 38 2.35 27.29 -7.58
C HIS A 38 3.45 28.00 -6.76
N GLN A 39 3.10 28.70 -5.69
CA GLN A 39 4.04 29.37 -4.79
C GLN A 39 4.56 28.45 -3.71
N LEU A 40 4.01 27.24 -3.60
CA LEU A 40 4.38 26.29 -2.57
C LEU A 40 5.14 25.10 -3.17
N ARG A 41 6.36 24.90 -2.73
CA ARG A 41 7.15 23.71 -3.00
C ARG A 41 7.33 22.92 -1.71
N VAL A 42 6.95 21.65 -1.74
CA VAL A 42 7.13 20.71 -0.63
C VAL A 42 8.18 19.68 -1.06
N ILE A 43 9.19 19.50 -0.21
CA ILE A 43 10.25 18.53 -0.43
C ILE A 43 10.22 17.55 0.74
N ALA A 44 9.98 16.26 0.45
CA ALA A 44 10.13 15.15 1.38
C ALA A 44 11.43 14.40 1.03
N PRO A 45 12.53 14.65 1.75
CA PRO A 45 13.76 13.90 1.56
C PRO A 45 13.61 12.47 2.07
N ASP A 46 14.67 11.68 2.03
CA ASP A 46 14.70 10.37 2.65
C ASP A 46 14.33 10.45 4.13
N VAL A 47 13.29 9.76 4.53
CA VAL A 47 12.80 9.73 5.92
C VAL A 47 13.01 8.35 6.52
N GLY A 48 13.26 8.30 7.83
CA GLY A 48 13.52 7.08 8.59
C GLY A 48 12.27 6.28 8.95
N GLY A 49 11.32 6.16 8.02
CA GLY A 49 10.06 5.45 8.21
C GLY A 49 8.90 6.37 8.61
N GLY A 50 7.68 5.94 8.29
CA GLY A 50 6.42 6.62 8.65
C GLY A 50 5.56 5.77 9.57
N PHE A 51 5.28 4.53 9.17
CA PHE A 51 4.54 3.49 9.90
C PHE A 51 3.13 3.93 10.37
N GLY A 52 2.58 4.98 9.77
CA GLY A 52 1.33 5.64 10.18
C GLY A 52 1.54 6.88 11.06
N GLY A 53 2.57 6.92 11.91
CA GLY A 53 2.82 8.00 12.86
C GLY A 53 3.10 9.39 12.24
N LYS A 54 3.37 9.45 10.94
CA LYS A 54 3.61 10.70 10.19
C LYS A 54 2.46 11.06 9.24
N LEU A 55 1.31 10.42 9.37
CA LEU A 55 0.16 10.65 8.50
C LEU A 55 -0.56 11.96 8.83
N GLN A 56 -0.62 12.34 10.10
CA GLN A 56 -1.26 13.55 10.58
C GLN A 56 -0.39 14.78 10.34
N ALA A 57 -1.04 15.92 10.05
CA ALA A 57 -0.39 17.22 10.17
C ALA A 57 -0.34 17.61 11.65
N THR A 58 0.83 18.00 12.15
CA THR A 58 1.01 18.41 13.55
C THR A 58 0.82 19.91 13.72
N ALA A 59 0.52 20.34 14.95
CA ALA A 59 0.41 21.76 15.28
C ALA A 59 1.75 22.49 15.06
N GLU A 60 2.87 21.79 15.30
CA GLU A 60 4.22 22.30 15.13
C GLU A 60 4.54 22.58 13.66
N GLU A 61 4.16 21.70 12.75
CA GLU A 61 4.30 21.92 11.30
C GLU A 61 3.54 23.18 10.86
N ALA A 62 2.29 23.32 11.30
CA ALA A 62 1.49 24.49 11.02
C ALA A 62 2.11 25.78 11.60
N LEU A 63 2.64 25.71 12.83
CA LEU A 63 3.25 26.85 13.51
C LEU A 63 4.54 27.31 12.82
N VAL A 64 5.42 26.39 12.44
CA VAL A 64 6.66 26.69 11.71
C VAL A 64 6.37 27.48 10.44
N LEU A 65 5.38 27.07 9.69
CA LEU A 65 4.99 27.70 8.44
C LEU A 65 4.36 29.08 8.68
N LEU A 66 3.50 29.22 9.69
CA LEU A 66 2.92 30.51 10.07
C LEU A 66 3.99 31.50 10.50
N ILE A 67 4.99 31.08 11.29
CA ILE A 67 6.09 31.93 11.73
C ILE A 67 6.95 32.34 10.53
N ALA A 68 7.29 31.40 9.65
CA ALA A 68 8.08 31.69 8.44
C ALA A 68 7.38 32.74 7.56
N LEU A 69 6.08 32.58 7.33
CA LEU A 69 5.27 33.54 6.57
C LEU A 69 5.19 34.91 7.21
N ARG A 70 5.02 34.98 8.53
CA ARG A 70 4.91 36.27 9.23
C ARG A 70 6.22 37.02 9.33
N LEU A 71 7.29 36.30 9.59
CA LEU A 71 8.61 36.91 9.77
C LEU A 71 9.38 37.09 8.47
N GLN A 72 8.95 36.41 7.38
CA GLN A 72 9.68 36.35 6.10
C GLN A 72 11.14 35.86 6.29
N LEU A 73 11.33 34.90 7.19
CA LEU A 73 12.63 34.30 7.54
C LEU A 73 12.55 32.78 7.46
N PRO A 74 13.67 32.12 7.17
CA PRO A 74 13.76 30.66 7.29
C PRO A 74 13.51 30.23 8.74
N VAL A 75 12.63 29.25 8.93
CA VAL A 75 12.32 28.68 10.25
C VAL A 75 12.60 27.19 10.22
N LYS A 76 13.29 26.69 11.26
CA LYS A 76 13.58 25.27 11.44
C LYS A 76 12.99 24.79 12.75
N TYR A 77 12.36 23.64 12.72
CA TYR A 77 11.90 22.89 13.90
C TYR A 77 12.54 21.52 13.90
N THR A 78 12.96 21.06 15.06
CA THR A 78 13.47 19.70 15.26
C THR A 78 12.77 19.12 16.48
N GLU A 79 11.96 18.10 16.23
CA GLU A 79 11.24 17.39 17.27
C GLU A 79 12.21 16.52 18.08
N THR A 80 12.03 16.52 19.40
CA THR A 80 12.75 15.61 20.29
C THR A 80 11.92 14.35 20.56
N ARG A 81 12.54 13.24 20.96
CA ARG A 81 11.82 11.99 21.22
C ARG A 81 10.87 12.03 22.42
N ASN A 82 11.06 12.94 23.35
CA ASN A 82 10.23 13.01 24.56
C ASN A 82 8.79 13.49 24.31
N PRO A 83 8.53 14.60 23.59
CA PRO A 83 7.20 15.02 23.23
C PRO A 83 6.42 14.02 22.34
N PRO A 84 7.02 13.40 21.30
CA PRO A 84 6.27 12.50 20.41
C PRO A 84 5.87 11.17 21.03
N MET A 85 6.57 10.73 22.06
CA MET A 85 6.21 9.51 22.79
C MET A 85 4.97 9.72 23.70
N GLN A 86 4.61 10.95 24.00
CA GLN A 86 3.42 11.30 24.78
C GLN A 86 2.19 11.54 23.90
N PRO A 87 2.29 12.28 22.75
CA PRO A 87 1.20 12.41 21.79
C PRO A 87 1.25 11.38 20.67
N ALA A 88 2.24 10.45 20.67
CA ALA A 88 2.36 9.46 19.60
C ALA A 88 1.07 8.69 19.38
N HIS A 89 0.62 8.70 18.15
CA HIS A 89 -0.49 7.90 17.69
C HIS A 89 -0.29 6.45 18.10
N ARG A 90 -1.20 5.90 18.88
CA ARG A 90 -1.19 4.50 19.27
C ARG A 90 -2.19 3.75 18.40
N ALA A 91 -1.85 2.50 18.10
CA ALA A 91 -2.84 1.58 17.55
C ALA A 91 -4.09 1.55 18.48
N PRO A 92 -5.30 1.53 17.94
CA PRO A 92 -6.51 1.47 18.73
C PRO A 92 -6.46 0.25 19.67
N HIS A 93 -6.79 0.44 20.94
CA HIS A 93 -7.08 -0.69 21.81
C HIS A 93 -8.46 -1.20 21.41
N GLN A 94 -8.50 -2.37 20.79
CA GLN A 94 -9.72 -3.01 20.34
C GLN A 94 -9.97 -4.25 21.22
N TYR A 95 -11.20 -4.39 21.70
CA TYR A 95 -11.62 -5.51 22.52
C TYR A 95 -12.73 -6.27 21.79
N PRO A 96 -12.40 -7.36 21.05
CA PRO A 96 -13.42 -8.21 20.47
C PRO A 96 -14.19 -8.89 21.58
N ARG A 97 -15.50 -8.66 21.63
CA ARG A 97 -16.42 -9.32 22.56
C ARG A 97 -17.18 -10.41 21.80
N ARG A 98 -17.09 -11.64 22.31
CA ARG A 98 -17.87 -12.80 21.88
C ARG A 98 -17.70 -13.18 20.39
N PRO A 99 -16.57 -13.69 19.95
CA PRO A 99 -16.58 -14.52 18.76
C PRO A 99 -17.43 -15.76 19.02
N ARG A 100 -18.39 -16.03 18.16
CA ARG A 100 -19.19 -17.25 18.21
C ARG A 100 -18.95 -18.04 16.94
N ALA A 101 -18.47 -19.24 17.07
CA ALA A 101 -18.28 -20.15 15.96
C ALA A 101 -18.93 -21.51 16.23
N ALA A 102 -19.46 -22.02 15.22
CA ALA A 102 -19.78 -23.36 14.73
C ALA A 102 -20.30 -24.49 15.63
N PRO A 103 -21.11 -25.39 15.03
CA PRO A 103 -21.52 -26.66 15.63
C PRO A 103 -20.36 -27.65 15.71
N ARG A 104 -20.49 -28.65 16.63
CA ARG A 104 -19.49 -29.68 16.87
C ARG A 104 -19.06 -30.42 15.61
N GLY A 105 -17.77 -30.30 15.26
CA GLY A 105 -17.09 -31.14 14.27
C GLY A 105 -17.19 -30.72 12.80
N GLY A 106 -17.69 -29.52 12.48
CA GLY A 106 -17.86 -29.05 11.11
C GLY A 106 -17.16 -27.73 10.78
N PRO A 107 -17.26 -27.30 9.52
CA PRO A 107 -16.79 -25.98 9.10
C PRO A 107 -17.51 -24.87 9.87
N GLY A 108 -16.82 -23.75 10.10
CA GLY A 108 -17.38 -22.56 10.74
C GLY A 108 -18.65 -22.08 10.03
N THR A 109 -19.77 -21.91 10.78
CA THR A 109 -21.05 -21.52 10.17
C THR A 109 -21.36 -20.04 10.26
N ALA A 110 -20.77 -19.34 11.24
CA ALA A 110 -20.97 -17.91 11.42
C ALA A 110 -19.87 -17.31 12.28
N PHE A 111 -19.55 -16.04 12.01
CA PHE A 111 -18.65 -15.25 12.85
C PHE A 111 -19.33 -13.95 13.26
N ASP A 112 -19.43 -13.73 14.55
CA ASP A 112 -20.06 -12.56 15.14
C ASP A 112 -19.02 -11.77 15.93
N VAL A 113 -18.75 -10.55 15.49
CA VAL A 113 -17.76 -9.64 16.09
C VAL A 113 -18.48 -8.43 16.68
N ASP A 114 -18.37 -8.28 17.99
CA ASP A 114 -18.75 -7.07 18.71
C ASP A 114 -17.48 -6.42 19.25
N LEU A 115 -17.10 -5.29 18.63
CA LEU A 115 -15.84 -4.61 18.84
C LEU A 115 -16.05 -3.31 19.62
N VAL A 116 -15.25 -3.10 20.66
CA VAL A 116 -15.14 -1.78 21.31
C VAL A 116 -13.78 -1.20 21.00
N ALA A 117 -13.76 -0.03 20.35
CA ALA A 117 -12.54 0.64 19.94
C ALA A 117 -12.32 1.93 20.73
N ASP A 118 -11.14 2.07 21.32
CA ASP A 118 -10.73 3.26 22.07
C ASP A 118 -10.11 4.29 21.09
N MET A 119 -10.80 5.41 20.90
CA MET A 119 -10.41 6.48 19.98
C MET A 119 -9.42 7.48 20.60
N GLY A 120 -9.17 7.40 21.90
CA GLY A 120 -8.49 8.48 22.61
C GLY A 120 -9.36 9.72 22.76
N ALA A 121 -8.75 10.88 22.98
CA ALA A 121 -9.48 12.12 23.29
C ALA A 121 -9.95 12.89 22.03
N TYR A 122 -9.35 12.63 20.87
CA TYR A 122 -9.60 13.37 19.63
C TYR A 122 -9.63 12.43 18.43
N LEU A 123 -10.34 12.83 17.38
CA LEU A 123 -10.29 12.12 16.10
C LEU A 123 -9.18 12.69 15.21
N GLY A 124 -8.29 11.82 14.77
CA GLY A 124 -7.35 12.09 13.70
C GLY A 124 -7.95 11.79 12.31
N ILE A 125 -7.10 11.69 11.29
CA ILE A 125 -7.53 11.48 9.90
C ILE A 125 -8.20 10.11 9.72
N LEU A 126 -7.67 9.07 10.33
CA LEU A 126 -8.13 7.68 10.17
C LEU A 126 -8.60 7.04 11.47
N THR A 127 -8.68 7.76 12.59
CA THR A 127 -9.01 7.19 13.90
C THR A 127 -10.21 6.26 13.86
N ALA A 128 -11.36 6.74 13.40
CA ALA A 128 -12.58 5.92 13.28
C ALA A 128 -12.54 4.93 12.08
N GLY A 129 -11.68 5.18 11.10
CA GLY A 129 -11.49 4.29 9.94
C GLY A 129 -10.74 3.00 10.27
N ILE A 130 -9.88 3.01 11.29
CA ILE A 130 -9.04 1.84 11.63
C ILE A 130 -9.86 0.63 12.06
N PRO A 131 -10.78 0.71 13.04
CA PRO A 131 -11.62 -0.42 13.38
C PRO A 131 -12.54 -0.88 12.24
N LEU A 132 -12.99 0.06 11.38
CA LEU A 132 -13.79 -0.28 10.21
C LEU A 132 -12.97 -1.07 9.17
N LEU A 133 -11.72 -0.68 8.92
CA LEU A 133 -10.81 -1.46 8.07
C LEU A 133 -10.57 -2.87 8.65
N GLY A 134 -10.39 -2.98 9.97
CA GLY A 134 -10.35 -4.27 10.67
C GLY A 134 -11.58 -5.11 10.39
N GLY A 135 -12.77 -4.49 10.36
CA GLY A 135 -14.04 -5.15 10.07
C GLY A 135 -14.06 -5.93 8.76
N PHE A 136 -13.38 -5.46 7.73
CA PHE A 136 -13.25 -6.20 6.48
C PHE A 136 -12.33 -7.42 6.56
N MET A 137 -11.47 -7.50 7.58
CA MET A 137 -10.41 -8.49 7.69
C MET A 137 -10.63 -9.57 8.76
N PHE A 138 -11.69 -9.46 9.57
CA PHE A 138 -11.98 -10.43 10.63
C PHE A 138 -12.30 -11.84 10.12
N ASN A 139 -12.68 -12.01 8.86
CA ASN A 139 -12.85 -13.35 8.29
C ASN A 139 -11.50 -14.06 8.01
N GLY A 140 -10.37 -13.34 8.04
CA GLY A 140 -9.05 -13.91 7.77
C GLY A 140 -9.01 -14.64 6.42
N ILE A 141 -8.37 -15.79 6.40
CA ILE A 141 -8.27 -16.68 5.23
C ILE A 141 -9.33 -17.79 5.22
N TYR A 142 -10.37 -17.65 6.05
CA TYR A 142 -11.33 -18.73 6.32
C TYR A 142 -12.63 -18.58 5.54
N LYS A 143 -13.22 -19.70 5.17
CA LYS A 143 -14.55 -19.80 4.57
C LYS A 143 -15.61 -19.61 5.66
N ILE A 144 -16.09 -18.39 5.84
CA ILE A 144 -17.09 -18.02 6.81
C ILE A 144 -18.38 -17.66 6.07
N PRO A 145 -19.44 -18.50 6.14
CA PRO A 145 -20.65 -18.26 5.35
C PRO A 145 -21.54 -17.15 5.88
N ALA A 146 -21.43 -16.79 7.17
CA ALA A 146 -22.22 -15.73 7.78
C ALA A 146 -21.32 -14.86 8.68
N TYR A 147 -21.41 -13.55 8.54
CA TYR A 147 -20.61 -12.60 9.27
C TYR A 147 -21.44 -11.42 9.76
N ARG A 148 -21.27 -11.08 11.01
CA ARG A 148 -21.79 -9.86 11.61
C ARG A 148 -20.65 -9.10 12.27
N PHE A 149 -20.56 -7.83 11.96
CA PHE A 149 -19.61 -6.91 12.60
C PHE A 149 -20.34 -5.72 13.18
N HIS A 150 -20.13 -5.48 14.45
CA HIS A 150 -20.60 -4.31 15.17
C HIS A 150 -19.41 -3.65 15.87
N CYS A 151 -19.26 -2.35 15.71
CA CYS A 151 -18.21 -1.58 16.35
C CYS A 151 -18.80 -0.43 17.17
N THR A 152 -18.33 -0.29 18.40
CA THR A 152 -18.60 0.85 19.27
C THR A 152 -17.33 1.62 19.51
N ASP A 153 -17.24 2.82 18.97
CA ASP A 153 -16.13 3.73 19.17
C ASP A 153 -16.35 4.55 20.44
N VAL A 154 -15.35 4.59 21.33
CA VAL A 154 -15.42 5.31 22.59
C VAL A 154 -14.28 6.31 22.74
N PHE A 155 -14.62 7.52 23.18
CA PHE A 155 -13.62 8.51 23.56
C PHE A 155 -13.09 8.24 24.97
N THR A 156 -11.79 8.45 25.14
CA THR A 156 -11.10 8.30 26.44
C THR A 156 -10.09 9.43 26.65
N ASN A 157 -9.60 9.58 27.89
CA ASN A 157 -8.59 10.58 28.23
C ASN A 157 -7.15 10.16 27.86
N LYS A 158 -6.99 9.47 26.72
CA LYS A 158 -5.69 9.10 26.16
C LYS A 158 -5.34 10.00 24.99
N VAL A 159 -4.11 9.93 24.52
CA VAL A 159 -3.75 10.45 23.21
C VAL A 159 -4.63 9.82 22.15
N MET A 160 -4.94 10.56 21.09
CA MET A 160 -5.71 10.03 19.98
C MET A 160 -5.06 8.79 19.40
N THR A 161 -5.88 7.84 18.99
CA THR A 161 -5.44 6.69 18.22
C THR A 161 -5.54 7.00 16.73
N ASP A 162 -4.68 6.42 15.93
CA ASP A 162 -4.73 6.55 14.47
C ASP A 162 -4.01 5.38 13.81
N ALA A 163 -3.85 5.44 12.49
CA ALA A 163 -3.20 4.40 11.74
C ALA A 163 -1.79 4.10 12.27
N TYR A 164 -1.56 2.85 12.60
CA TYR A 164 -0.25 2.27 12.81
C TYR A 164 -0.11 1.07 11.87
N ARG A 165 1.12 0.71 11.50
CA ARG A 165 1.42 -0.40 10.56
C ARG A 165 0.48 -1.59 10.77
N GLY A 166 -0.31 -1.96 9.73
CA GLY A 166 -1.39 -2.96 9.81
C GLY A 166 -2.79 -2.38 9.94
N ALA A 167 -2.98 -1.21 10.58
CA ALA A 167 -4.21 -0.39 10.56
C ALA A 167 -5.53 -1.17 10.72
N GLY A 168 -5.71 -1.85 11.87
CA GLY A 168 -6.88 -2.68 12.20
C GLY A 168 -6.71 -4.16 11.85
N LYS A 169 -5.73 -4.50 10.97
CA LYS A 169 -5.45 -5.88 10.59
C LYS A 169 -4.87 -6.72 11.74
N PRO A 170 -3.88 -6.25 12.54
CA PRO A 170 -3.37 -7.03 13.67
C PRO A 170 -4.46 -7.40 14.66
N GLU A 171 -5.39 -6.49 14.95
CA GLU A 171 -6.49 -6.69 15.87
C GLU A 171 -7.51 -7.70 15.32
N ALA A 172 -7.83 -7.60 14.03
CA ALA A 172 -8.69 -8.55 13.36
C ALA A 172 -8.06 -9.95 13.32
N THR A 173 -6.79 -10.03 12.96
CA THR A 173 -6.03 -11.30 12.95
C THR A 173 -5.96 -11.92 14.34
N PHE A 174 -5.65 -11.13 15.39
CA PHE A 174 -5.67 -11.63 16.75
C PHE A 174 -7.04 -12.21 17.12
N GLY A 175 -8.13 -11.52 16.77
CA GLY A 175 -9.48 -11.96 17.10
C GLY A 175 -9.84 -13.30 16.45
N ILE A 176 -9.66 -13.45 15.14
CA ILE A 176 -10.00 -14.69 14.43
C ILE A 176 -9.07 -15.84 14.78
N GLU A 177 -7.76 -15.60 14.88
CA GLU A 177 -6.78 -16.66 15.15
C GLU A 177 -6.88 -17.20 16.58
N ARG A 178 -7.15 -16.34 17.56
CA ARG A 178 -7.46 -16.78 18.93
C ARG A 178 -8.74 -17.59 19.01
N MET A 179 -9.75 -17.21 18.24
CA MET A 179 -10.99 -17.99 18.16
C MET A 179 -10.72 -19.38 17.55
N MET A 180 -9.87 -19.49 16.54
CA MET A 180 -9.50 -20.79 15.97
C MET A 180 -8.75 -21.66 16.96
N ASP A 181 -7.87 -21.08 17.80
CA ASP A 181 -7.20 -21.81 18.87
C ASP A 181 -8.19 -22.32 19.95
N GLU A 182 -9.11 -21.48 20.37
CA GLU A 182 -10.13 -21.85 21.36
C GLU A 182 -11.08 -22.92 20.80
N LEU A 183 -11.47 -22.80 19.53
CA LEU A 183 -12.28 -23.82 18.87
C LEU A 183 -11.54 -25.16 18.75
N ALA A 184 -10.26 -25.13 18.42
CA ALA A 184 -9.42 -26.33 18.38
C ALA A 184 -9.37 -27.02 19.76
N ALA A 185 -9.16 -26.24 20.83
CA ALA A 185 -9.14 -26.76 22.20
C ALA A 185 -10.48 -27.34 22.62
N GLU A 186 -11.60 -26.69 22.32
CA GLU A 186 -12.96 -27.16 22.64
C GLU A 186 -13.30 -28.47 21.91
N LEU A 187 -12.85 -28.61 20.66
CA LEU A 187 -13.08 -29.81 19.86
C LEU A 187 -12.03 -30.91 20.09
N GLY A 188 -10.99 -30.64 20.86
CA GLY A 188 -9.87 -31.58 21.07
C GLY A 188 -9.08 -31.84 19.80
N MET A 189 -9.02 -30.86 18.89
CA MET A 189 -8.34 -30.93 17.60
C MET A 189 -6.98 -30.22 17.63
N ASP A 190 -6.10 -30.59 16.73
CA ASP A 190 -4.88 -29.83 16.49
C ASP A 190 -5.21 -28.45 15.93
N PRO A 191 -4.53 -27.37 16.38
CA PRO A 191 -4.76 -26.02 15.89
C PRO A 191 -4.52 -25.82 14.38
N ILE A 192 -3.63 -26.59 13.77
CA ILE A 192 -3.42 -26.56 12.33
C ILE A 192 -4.57 -27.27 11.60
N GLU A 193 -4.99 -28.41 12.12
CA GLU A 193 -6.05 -29.20 11.50
C GLU A 193 -7.39 -28.43 11.42
N ILE A 194 -7.77 -27.69 12.49
CA ILE A 194 -8.98 -26.87 12.46
C ILE A 194 -8.86 -25.75 11.42
N ARG A 195 -7.69 -25.17 11.25
CA ARG A 195 -7.43 -24.15 10.24
C ARG A 195 -7.55 -24.72 8.82
N ARG A 196 -6.89 -25.88 8.54
CA ARG A 196 -6.98 -26.58 7.25
C ARG A 196 -8.40 -26.87 6.81
N ARG A 197 -9.27 -27.24 7.72
CA ARG A 197 -10.69 -27.52 7.43
C ARG A 197 -11.51 -26.31 7.05
N ASN A 198 -11.02 -25.11 7.37
CA ASN A 198 -11.81 -23.90 7.27
C ASN A 198 -11.24 -22.85 6.30
N TRP A 199 -10.01 -22.97 5.84
CA TRP A 199 -9.48 -21.95 4.93
C TRP A 199 -9.92 -22.16 3.48
N ILE A 200 -9.74 -21.11 2.68
CA ILE A 200 -10.02 -21.08 1.25
C ILE A 200 -8.96 -21.91 0.52
N THR A 201 -9.38 -22.79 -0.38
CA THR A 201 -8.45 -23.63 -1.15
C THR A 201 -8.04 -22.96 -2.47
N PRO A 202 -6.91 -23.37 -3.10
CA PRO A 202 -6.44 -22.76 -4.34
C PRO A 202 -7.47 -22.76 -5.48
N GLU A 203 -8.35 -23.76 -5.55
CA GLU A 203 -9.36 -23.92 -6.59
C GLU A 203 -10.55 -22.97 -6.43
N GLU A 204 -10.69 -22.33 -5.25
CA GLU A 204 -11.80 -21.43 -4.94
C GLU A 204 -11.50 -19.97 -5.31
N PHE A 205 -10.28 -19.65 -5.73
CA PHE A 205 -9.90 -18.30 -6.14
C PHE A 205 -10.33 -18.00 -7.59
N PRO A 206 -10.74 -16.74 -7.88
CA PRO A 206 -10.90 -15.63 -6.95
C PRO A 206 -12.06 -15.83 -5.98
N TYR A 207 -11.85 -15.57 -4.70
CA TYR A 207 -12.82 -15.83 -3.64
C TYR A 207 -13.46 -14.54 -3.11
N ALA A 208 -14.78 -14.42 -3.24
CA ALA A 208 -15.53 -13.30 -2.66
C ALA A 208 -15.80 -13.56 -1.17
N THR A 209 -15.19 -12.78 -0.30
CA THR A 209 -15.39 -12.90 1.14
C THR A 209 -16.77 -12.38 1.56
N VAL A 210 -17.29 -12.88 2.67
CA VAL A 210 -18.55 -12.41 3.25
C VAL A 210 -18.48 -10.94 3.70
N ALA A 211 -17.29 -10.41 3.94
CA ALA A 211 -17.05 -9.01 4.28
C ALA A 211 -16.99 -8.08 3.05
N GLY A 212 -17.14 -8.59 1.83
CA GLY A 212 -17.22 -7.81 0.59
C GLY A 212 -15.85 -7.54 -0.08
N LEU A 213 -14.80 -8.25 0.31
CA LEU A 213 -13.51 -8.24 -0.37
C LEU A 213 -13.41 -9.43 -1.34
N THR A 214 -12.60 -9.29 -2.39
CA THR A 214 -12.29 -10.40 -3.28
C THR A 214 -10.80 -10.73 -3.19
N TYR A 215 -10.48 -11.93 -2.72
CA TYR A 215 -9.12 -12.45 -2.72
C TYR A 215 -8.81 -13.05 -4.08
N ASP A 216 -7.68 -12.69 -4.66
CA ASP A 216 -7.34 -13.01 -6.05
C ASP A 216 -6.67 -14.38 -6.20
N SER A 217 -5.81 -14.76 -5.26
CA SER A 217 -5.02 -15.99 -5.29
C SER A 217 -4.56 -16.41 -3.91
N GLY A 218 -4.07 -17.64 -3.76
CA GLY A 218 -3.46 -18.13 -2.54
C GLY A 218 -3.30 -19.65 -2.53
N ASP A 219 -2.29 -20.13 -1.77
CA ASP A 219 -2.12 -21.52 -1.40
C ASP A 219 -1.65 -21.57 0.07
N TYR A 220 -2.63 -21.59 0.96
CA TYR A 220 -2.37 -21.53 2.40
C TYR A 220 -1.82 -22.83 2.96
N ASP A 221 -2.15 -23.96 2.33
CA ASP A 221 -1.60 -25.27 2.69
C ASP A 221 -0.10 -25.35 2.43
N GLN A 222 0.34 -24.99 1.23
CA GLN A 222 1.74 -25.04 0.85
C GLN A 222 2.60 -24.14 1.76
N ALA A 223 2.16 -22.92 2.01
CA ALA A 223 2.88 -21.98 2.87
C ALA A 223 2.97 -22.51 4.32
N THR A 224 1.87 -23.10 4.82
CA THR A 224 1.81 -23.67 6.16
C THR A 224 2.69 -24.91 6.28
N ASP A 225 2.63 -25.84 5.33
CA ASP A 225 3.45 -27.04 5.33
C ASP A 225 4.94 -26.70 5.41
N LYS A 226 5.38 -25.75 4.61
CA LYS A 226 6.76 -25.26 4.64
C LYS A 226 7.14 -24.65 5.99
N ALA A 227 6.25 -23.86 6.59
CA ALA A 227 6.50 -23.27 7.91
C ALA A 227 6.56 -24.33 9.03
N LEU A 228 5.68 -25.34 8.98
CA LEU A 228 5.66 -26.44 9.95
C LEU A 228 6.91 -27.34 9.82
N GLU A 229 7.33 -27.64 8.60
CA GLU A 229 8.57 -28.36 8.33
C GLU A 229 9.79 -27.62 8.89
N MET A 230 9.91 -26.32 8.59
CA MET A 230 11.01 -25.48 9.09
C MET A 230 11.05 -25.39 10.61
N LEU A 231 9.88 -25.42 11.26
CA LEU A 231 9.75 -25.36 12.72
C LEU A 231 10.05 -26.70 13.39
N GLY A 232 9.90 -27.83 12.70
CA GLY A 232 9.87 -29.17 13.30
C GLY A 232 8.62 -29.34 14.18
N TYR A 233 7.44 -29.03 13.62
CA TYR A 233 6.20 -28.94 14.39
C TYR A 233 5.84 -30.22 15.12
N ASP A 234 5.95 -31.38 14.48
CA ASP A 234 5.58 -32.68 15.05
C ASP A 234 6.45 -33.04 16.25
N GLU A 235 7.76 -32.80 16.18
CA GLU A 235 8.71 -33.02 17.27
C GLU A 235 8.42 -32.08 18.45
N LEU A 236 8.09 -30.83 18.17
CA LEU A 236 7.72 -29.85 19.20
C LEU A 236 6.38 -30.21 19.87
N ARG A 237 5.41 -30.74 19.13
CA ARG A 237 4.15 -31.24 19.69
C ARG A 237 4.37 -32.45 20.60
N ALA A 238 5.24 -33.39 20.18
CA ALA A 238 5.62 -34.53 21.01
C ALA A 238 6.34 -34.08 22.30
N GLU A 239 7.25 -33.12 22.22
CA GLU A 239 7.94 -32.51 23.35
C GLU A 239 6.95 -31.82 24.31
N GLN A 240 6.02 -31.06 23.76
CA GLN A 240 4.96 -30.38 24.53
C GLN A 240 4.12 -31.39 25.33
N ALA A 241 3.70 -32.50 24.70
CA ALA A 241 2.96 -33.57 25.36
C ALA A 241 3.78 -34.21 26.47
N ARG A 242 5.04 -34.56 26.20
CA ARG A 242 5.94 -35.15 27.19
C ARG A 242 6.14 -34.27 28.42
N ARG A 243 6.32 -32.96 28.25
CA ARG A 243 6.47 -32.01 29.36
C ARG A 243 5.20 -31.92 30.22
N ARG A 244 4.02 -31.95 29.60
CA ARG A 244 2.75 -31.95 30.29
C ARG A 244 2.57 -33.24 31.12
N GLU A 245 2.84 -34.39 30.54
CA GLU A 245 2.73 -35.69 31.21
C GLU A 245 3.69 -35.81 32.40
N SER A 246 4.92 -35.31 32.27
CA SER A 246 5.92 -35.33 33.34
C SER A 246 5.73 -34.22 34.37
N ASN A 247 4.75 -33.33 34.23
CA ASN A 247 4.61 -32.12 35.03
C ASN A 247 5.89 -31.27 35.08
N ASP A 248 6.60 -31.15 33.94
CA ASP A 248 7.79 -30.31 33.83
C ASP A 248 7.47 -28.87 34.26
N PRO A 249 8.27 -28.25 35.14
CA PRO A 249 8.04 -26.86 35.55
C PRO A 249 8.17 -25.87 34.41
N VAL A 250 8.87 -26.24 33.31
CA VAL A 250 9.03 -25.44 32.11
C VAL A 250 8.17 -26.00 31.00
N GLN A 251 6.99 -25.42 30.80
CA GLN A 251 6.07 -25.83 29.73
C GLN A 251 6.47 -25.21 28.37
N LEU A 252 6.21 -25.94 27.29
CA LEU A 252 6.42 -25.47 25.93
C LEU A 252 5.13 -24.87 25.38
N GLY A 253 5.16 -23.61 24.96
CA GLY A 253 4.11 -22.95 24.19
C GLY A 253 4.37 -23.01 22.70
N ILE A 254 3.36 -23.37 21.91
CA ILE A 254 3.39 -23.32 20.45
C ILE A 254 2.23 -22.48 20.00
N GLY A 255 2.49 -21.42 19.22
CA GLY A 255 1.49 -20.53 18.64
C GLY A 255 1.56 -20.55 17.13
N VAL A 256 0.40 -20.49 16.48
CA VAL A 256 0.25 -20.39 15.03
C VAL A 256 -0.66 -19.22 14.71
N CYS A 257 -0.29 -18.46 13.68
CA CYS A 257 -1.10 -17.38 13.17
C CYS A 257 -1.02 -17.40 11.63
N THR A 258 -2.16 -17.46 10.99
CA THR A 258 -2.28 -17.44 9.53
C THR A 258 -3.04 -16.20 9.08
N PHE A 259 -2.51 -15.47 8.09
CA PHE A 259 -3.13 -14.24 7.64
C PHE A 259 -2.76 -13.89 6.20
N VAL A 260 -3.59 -13.09 5.57
CA VAL A 260 -3.26 -12.29 4.39
C VAL A 260 -3.25 -10.82 4.77
N GLU A 261 -2.49 -9.99 4.07
CA GLU A 261 -2.49 -8.54 4.30
C GLU A 261 -3.41 -7.86 3.29
N LEU A 262 -4.12 -6.81 3.72
CA LEU A 262 -4.80 -5.90 2.82
C LEU A 262 -3.83 -4.85 2.32
N SER A 263 -3.38 -5.00 1.10
CA SER A 263 -2.42 -4.11 0.44
C SER A 263 -3.06 -3.29 -0.67
N GLY A 264 -2.35 -2.25 -1.12
CA GLY A 264 -2.83 -1.40 -2.19
C GLY A 264 -4.08 -0.63 -1.80
N LEU A 265 -4.05 0.14 -0.70
CA LEU A 265 -5.21 0.94 -0.24
C LEU A 265 -5.70 1.86 -1.36
N ALA A 266 -6.61 1.36 -2.12
CA ALA A 266 -7.34 1.74 -3.32
C ALA A 266 -8.40 0.64 -3.50
N PRO A 267 -9.33 0.64 -4.41
CA PRO A 267 -9.59 1.56 -5.53
C PRO A 267 -10.28 2.86 -5.11
N SER A 268 -10.22 3.88 -5.96
CA SER A 268 -10.89 5.17 -5.70
C SER A 268 -12.41 5.02 -5.48
N ARG A 269 -13.05 4.12 -6.21
CA ARG A 269 -14.51 3.86 -6.06
C ARG A 269 -14.87 3.32 -4.67
N VAL A 270 -14.02 2.45 -4.10
CA VAL A 270 -14.24 1.90 -2.75
C VAL A 270 -13.98 2.97 -1.70
N LEU A 271 -12.89 3.72 -1.84
CA LEU A 271 -12.59 4.85 -0.96
C LEU A 271 -13.71 5.88 -0.97
N GLY A 272 -14.28 6.19 -2.15
CA GLY A 272 -15.41 7.09 -2.30
C GLY A 272 -16.68 6.58 -1.60
N SER A 273 -16.96 5.27 -1.65
CA SER A 273 -18.11 4.68 -0.95
C SER A 273 -17.99 4.75 0.58
N LEU A 274 -16.77 4.84 1.08
CA LEU A 274 -16.46 5.03 2.51
C LEU A 274 -16.36 6.51 2.91
N ASN A 275 -16.72 7.44 2.03
CA ASN A 275 -16.56 8.89 2.21
C ASN A 275 -15.10 9.31 2.49
N TYR A 276 -14.13 8.57 1.99
CA TYR A 276 -12.73 8.93 2.08
C TYR A 276 -12.44 10.10 1.14
N GLY A 277 -11.97 11.21 1.65
CA GLY A 277 -11.82 12.47 0.90
C GLY A 277 -10.60 12.50 -0.04
N SER A 278 -10.24 11.37 -0.66
CA SER A 278 -9.13 11.25 -1.61
C SER A 278 -9.37 10.08 -2.56
N GLY A 279 -8.79 10.15 -3.77
CA GLY A 279 -8.69 9.00 -4.66
C GLY A 279 -7.65 7.98 -4.22
N GLY A 280 -7.67 6.81 -4.85
CA GLY A 280 -6.70 5.73 -4.62
C GLY A 280 -5.76 5.49 -5.80
N TRP A 281 -5.82 6.30 -6.85
CA TRP A 281 -4.95 6.22 -8.01
C TRP A 281 -3.50 6.64 -7.72
N GLU A 282 -2.56 6.26 -8.59
CA GLU A 282 -1.20 6.78 -8.57
C GLU A 282 -0.75 7.13 -9.99
N HIS A 283 0.25 8.01 -10.09
CA HIS A 283 0.77 8.49 -11.36
C HIS A 283 2.28 8.31 -11.44
N ALA A 284 2.75 7.92 -12.61
CA ALA A 284 4.17 7.89 -12.92
C ALA A 284 4.43 8.41 -14.34
N SER A 285 5.58 9.00 -14.54
CA SER A 285 6.10 9.32 -15.86
C SER A 285 7.51 8.75 -16.05
N ILE A 286 7.82 8.35 -17.28
CA ILE A 286 9.12 7.85 -17.69
C ILE A 286 9.64 8.78 -18.78
N ARG A 287 10.88 9.21 -18.62
CA ARG A 287 11.61 10.01 -19.58
C ARG A 287 12.88 9.27 -20.00
N MET A 288 12.98 9.03 -21.29
CA MET A 288 14.17 8.40 -21.88
C MET A 288 15.17 9.48 -22.29
N LEU A 289 16.41 9.37 -21.79
CA LEU A 289 17.47 10.32 -22.13
C LEU A 289 18.33 9.79 -23.28
N PRO A 290 18.85 10.67 -24.16
CA PRO A 290 19.69 10.25 -25.30
C PRO A 290 21.01 9.56 -24.91
N THR A 291 21.35 9.61 -23.61
CA THR A 291 22.49 8.90 -23.03
C THR A 291 22.20 7.45 -22.68
N GLY A 292 20.96 6.97 -22.90
CA GLY A 292 20.48 5.65 -22.48
C GLY A 292 19.97 5.60 -21.05
N LYS A 293 20.09 6.69 -20.27
CA LYS A 293 19.53 6.75 -18.92
C LYS A 293 18.03 6.98 -18.93
N VAL A 294 17.36 6.51 -17.87
CA VAL A 294 15.92 6.60 -17.71
C VAL A 294 15.58 7.33 -16.41
N GLU A 295 14.85 8.42 -16.53
CA GLU A 295 14.27 9.12 -15.37
C GLU A 295 12.84 8.62 -15.14
N VAL A 296 12.56 8.18 -13.93
CA VAL A 296 11.24 7.74 -13.48
C VAL A 296 10.73 8.72 -12.43
N VAL A 297 9.67 9.45 -12.73
CA VAL A 297 9.02 10.35 -11.78
C VAL A 297 7.82 9.64 -11.19
N SER A 298 7.79 9.49 -9.87
CA SER A 298 6.70 8.84 -9.14
C SER A 298 6.06 9.80 -8.13
N GLY A 299 4.74 9.73 -8.01
CA GLY A 299 4.00 10.40 -6.95
C GLY A 299 4.16 9.76 -5.57
N ALA A 300 4.65 8.52 -5.50
CA ALA A 300 4.87 7.77 -4.27
C ALA A 300 6.22 8.17 -3.63
N THR A 301 6.17 8.85 -2.48
CA THR A 301 7.39 9.29 -1.77
C THR A 301 8.09 8.14 -1.05
N PRO A 302 9.43 8.12 -1.01
CA PRO A 302 10.21 7.12 -0.29
C PRO A 302 10.18 7.36 1.23
N HIS A 303 9.93 6.28 2.00
CA HIS A 303 9.96 6.28 3.47
C HIS A 303 10.98 5.29 4.04
N GLY A 304 11.91 4.78 3.22
CA GLY A 304 12.87 3.73 3.57
C GLY A 304 12.47 2.32 3.11
N GLN A 305 11.34 2.16 2.41
CA GLN A 305 10.84 0.87 1.92
C GLN A 305 11.48 0.40 0.60
N GLY A 306 12.50 1.08 0.10
CA GLY A 306 13.28 0.64 -1.06
C GLY A 306 12.68 0.97 -2.42
N HIS A 307 11.93 2.07 -2.55
CA HIS A 307 11.32 2.48 -3.83
C HIS A 307 12.34 2.59 -4.97
N ALA A 308 13.52 3.20 -4.72
CA ALA A 308 14.54 3.35 -5.76
C ALA A 308 14.94 1.99 -6.37
N THR A 309 15.11 0.97 -5.52
CA THR A 309 15.44 -0.38 -5.96
C THR A 309 14.27 -1.06 -6.66
N ALA A 310 13.11 -1.13 -6.00
CA ALA A 310 11.95 -1.86 -6.53
C ALA A 310 11.43 -1.26 -7.83
N PHE A 311 11.36 0.07 -7.93
CA PHE A 311 10.88 0.74 -9.14
C PHE A 311 11.90 0.65 -10.29
N ALA A 312 13.20 0.70 -9.98
CA ALA A 312 14.23 0.49 -11.00
C ALA A 312 14.19 -0.94 -11.54
N GLN A 313 13.94 -1.95 -10.70
CA GLN A 313 13.75 -3.33 -11.15
C GLN A 313 12.57 -3.45 -12.13
N LEU A 314 11.40 -2.88 -11.80
CA LEU A 314 10.24 -2.89 -12.69
C LEU A 314 10.54 -2.25 -14.06
N VAL A 315 11.24 -1.13 -14.06
CA VAL A 315 11.57 -0.43 -15.31
C VAL A 315 12.62 -1.22 -16.10
N SER A 316 13.62 -1.79 -15.42
CA SER A 316 14.63 -2.65 -16.06
C SER A 316 13.99 -3.86 -16.72
N ASP A 317 13.05 -4.53 -16.03
CA ASP A 317 12.34 -5.69 -16.56
C ASP A 317 11.44 -5.33 -17.76
N GLU A 318 10.74 -4.19 -17.71
CA GLU A 318 9.82 -3.78 -18.79
C GLU A 318 10.53 -3.16 -20.00
N LEU A 319 11.65 -2.45 -19.80
CA LEU A 319 12.37 -1.75 -20.89
C LEU A 319 13.66 -2.44 -21.33
N GLY A 320 14.16 -3.40 -20.55
CA GLY A 320 15.43 -4.09 -20.80
C GLY A 320 16.66 -3.16 -20.71
N VAL A 321 16.55 -2.03 -20.01
CA VAL A 321 17.68 -1.12 -19.76
C VAL A 321 18.43 -1.54 -18.48
N PRO A 322 19.75 -1.29 -18.37
CA PRO A 322 20.49 -1.59 -17.16
C PRO A 322 19.88 -0.93 -15.93
N PHE A 323 19.81 -1.67 -14.82
CA PHE A 323 19.25 -1.20 -13.54
C PHE A 323 19.93 0.09 -13.05
N GLU A 324 21.25 0.20 -13.19
CA GLU A 324 22.08 1.33 -12.78
C GLU A 324 21.87 2.60 -13.61
N ASP A 325 21.20 2.48 -14.75
CA ASP A 325 20.88 3.63 -15.62
C ASP A 325 19.50 4.23 -15.31
N ILE A 326 18.78 3.69 -14.32
CA ILE A 326 17.45 4.14 -13.93
C ILE A 326 17.53 5.05 -12.71
N ILE A 327 16.97 6.25 -12.83
CA ILE A 327 16.98 7.27 -11.79
C ILE A 327 15.56 7.54 -11.33
N LEU A 328 15.27 7.26 -10.06
CA LEU A 328 13.98 7.59 -9.44
C LEU A 328 13.97 9.05 -8.95
N ILE A 329 12.97 9.81 -9.36
CA ILE A 329 12.67 11.18 -8.92
C ILE A 329 11.33 11.13 -8.17
N ALA A 330 11.34 11.46 -6.89
CA ALA A 330 10.15 11.48 -6.04
C ALA A 330 10.30 12.45 -4.86
N GLY A 331 9.21 12.77 -4.19
CA GLY A 331 9.23 13.54 -2.94
C GLY A 331 9.44 15.05 -3.11
N ASP A 332 9.36 15.60 -4.31
CA ASP A 332 9.47 17.03 -4.58
C ASP A 332 8.32 17.47 -5.49
N THR A 333 7.45 18.34 -4.99
CA THR A 333 6.28 18.81 -5.76
C THR A 333 6.63 19.65 -6.99
N ALA A 334 7.88 20.11 -7.13
CA ALA A 334 8.33 20.79 -8.34
C ALA A 334 8.60 19.82 -9.51
N SER A 335 8.94 18.57 -9.22
CA SER A 335 9.23 17.53 -10.21
C SER A 335 8.15 16.43 -10.23
N SER A 336 7.61 16.07 -9.07
CA SER A 336 6.58 15.02 -8.89
C SER A 336 5.30 15.65 -8.34
N HIS A 337 4.56 16.33 -9.20
CA HIS A 337 3.37 17.12 -8.83
C HIS A 337 2.05 16.38 -8.89
N LYS A 338 2.04 15.13 -9.34
CA LYS A 338 0.86 14.26 -9.41
C LYS A 338 1.09 12.98 -8.59
N GLY A 339 0.10 12.59 -7.80
CA GLY A 339 0.11 11.36 -7.02
C GLY A 339 -0.70 11.46 -5.75
N MET A 340 -0.98 10.31 -5.15
CA MET A 340 -1.69 10.18 -3.88
C MET A 340 -0.77 9.77 -2.73
N ASP A 341 0.53 9.62 -3.00
CA ASP A 341 1.59 9.38 -2.02
C ASP A 341 1.62 7.96 -1.42
N THR A 342 2.52 7.73 -0.47
CA THR A 342 2.83 6.45 0.17
C THR A 342 2.07 6.28 1.48
N TYR A 343 1.14 5.35 1.53
CA TYR A 343 0.42 4.88 2.72
C TYR A 343 -0.29 3.57 2.40
N GLY A 344 -0.76 2.82 3.41
CA GLY A 344 -1.62 1.65 3.22
C GLY A 344 -1.07 0.58 2.27
N SER A 345 0.24 0.35 2.26
CA SER A 345 0.94 -0.66 1.44
C SER A 345 0.65 -0.56 -0.06
N ARG A 346 0.46 0.66 -0.58
CA ARG A 346 0.01 0.90 -1.97
C ARG A 346 1.12 1.21 -2.97
N SER A 347 2.31 1.59 -2.51
CA SER A 347 3.35 2.12 -3.40
C SER A 347 3.78 1.15 -4.49
N LEU A 348 4.00 -0.14 -4.18
CA LEU A 348 4.35 -1.13 -5.20
C LEU A 348 3.13 -1.52 -6.03
N VAL A 349 1.99 -1.78 -5.39
CA VAL A 349 0.77 -2.24 -6.07
C VAL A 349 0.21 -1.19 -7.02
N VAL A 350 0.08 0.05 -6.56
CA VAL A 350 -0.54 1.12 -7.36
C VAL A 350 0.51 1.95 -8.08
N GLY A 351 1.55 2.41 -7.37
CA GLY A 351 2.65 3.18 -7.94
C GLY A 351 3.50 2.36 -8.91
N GLY A 352 3.81 1.10 -8.56
CA GLY A 352 4.53 0.19 -9.45
C GLY A 352 3.76 -0.08 -10.74
N MET A 353 2.44 -0.30 -10.67
CA MET A 353 1.60 -0.48 -11.87
C MET A 353 1.47 0.79 -12.70
N ALA A 354 1.51 1.97 -12.10
CA ALA A 354 1.61 3.22 -12.85
C ALA A 354 2.94 3.30 -13.63
N ILE A 355 4.04 2.88 -13.03
CA ILE A 355 5.36 2.81 -13.68
C ILE A 355 5.35 1.78 -14.82
N VAL A 356 4.86 0.57 -14.57
CA VAL A 356 4.74 -0.49 -15.60
C VAL A 356 3.88 -0.01 -16.77
N GLY A 357 2.74 0.66 -16.50
CA GLY A 357 1.89 1.22 -17.54
C GLY A 357 2.59 2.30 -18.37
N ALA A 358 3.39 3.16 -17.72
CA ALA A 358 4.20 4.16 -18.43
C ALA A 358 5.30 3.50 -19.27
N ALA A 359 6.00 2.49 -18.74
CA ALA A 359 7.04 1.76 -19.46
C ALA A 359 6.49 1.05 -20.71
N ARG A 360 5.33 0.40 -20.59
CA ARG A 360 4.66 -0.24 -21.73
C ARG A 360 4.25 0.75 -22.81
N LYS A 361 3.86 1.97 -22.44
CA LYS A 361 3.60 3.03 -23.39
C LYS A 361 4.89 3.50 -24.08
N VAL A 362 6.04 3.53 -23.38
CA VAL A 362 7.35 3.80 -23.99
C VAL A 362 7.63 2.76 -25.07
N VAL A 363 7.50 1.47 -24.78
CA VAL A 363 7.68 0.39 -25.75
C VAL A 363 6.73 0.53 -26.95
N ALA A 364 5.44 0.78 -26.68
CA ALA A 364 4.45 0.95 -27.74
C ALA A 364 4.75 2.16 -28.64
N LYS A 365 5.31 3.24 -28.08
CA LYS A 365 5.73 4.43 -28.83
C LYS A 365 7.03 4.17 -29.62
N ALA A 366 7.95 3.38 -29.06
CA ALA A 366 9.21 3.02 -29.70
C ALA A 366 9.05 2.03 -30.87
N LEU A 367 8.06 1.13 -30.80
CA LEU A 367 7.88 0.05 -31.78
C LEU A 367 7.74 0.54 -33.24
N PRO A 368 6.87 1.51 -33.58
CA PRO A 368 6.80 2.01 -34.96
C PRO A 368 8.07 2.74 -35.39
N ILE A 369 8.81 3.39 -34.49
CA ILE A 369 10.10 4.01 -34.77
C ILE A 369 11.14 2.93 -35.06
N ALA A 370 11.20 1.89 -34.25
CA ALA A 370 12.08 0.75 -34.44
C ALA A 370 11.81 0.05 -35.79
N ALA A 371 10.56 -0.19 -36.12
CA ALA A 371 10.16 -0.79 -37.40
C ALA A 371 10.62 0.01 -38.56
N HIS A 372 10.47 1.35 -38.52
CA HIS A 372 10.97 2.25 -39.56
C HIS A 372 12.50 2.21 -39.67
N MET A 373 13.23 2.26 -38.56
CA MET A 373 14.68 2.23 -38.52
C MET A 373 15.25 0.88 -38.96
N LEU A 374 14.53 -0.21 -38.75
CA LEU A 374 14.86 -1.58 -39.18
C LEU A 374 14.37 -1.90 -40.60
N GLU A 375 13.74 -0.94 -41.29
CA GLU A 375 13.13 -1.13 -42.63
C GLU A 375 12.16 -2.31 -42.68
N ALA A 376 11.38 -2.52 -41.59
CA ALA A 376 10.46 -3.64 -41.42
C ALA A 376 9.01 -3.16 -41.20
N SER A 377 8.04 -4.05 -41.39
CA SER A 377 6.65 -3.79 -40.97
C SER A 377 6.57 -3.76 -39.46
N PRO A 378 5.79 -2.84 -38.83
CA PRO A 378 5.55 -2.88 -37.40
C PRO A 378 5.00 -4.23 -36.90
N ASP A 379 4.25 -4.94 -37.72
CA ASP A 379 3.70 -6.27 -37.37
C ASP A 379 4.77 -7.37 -37.34
N ASP A 380 5.93 -7.14 -37.94
CA ASP A 380 7.06 -8.07 -37.97
C ASP A 380 8.12 -7.77 -36.91
N VAL A 381 7.97 -6.67 -36.14
CA VAL A 381 8.91 -6.29 -35.08
C VAL A 381 8.36 -6.71 -33.72
N GLU A 382 9.15 -7.44 -32.96
CA GLU A 382 8.87 -7.82 -31.57
C GLU A 382 9.83 -7.11 -30.62
N PHE A 383 9.31 -6.68 -29.47
CA PHE A 383 10.15 -6.19 -28.38
C PHE A 383 10.40 -7.32 -27.37
N ARG A 384 11.67 -7.60 -27.09
CA ARG A 384 12.07 -8.63 -26.13
C ARG A 384 13.33 -8.22 -25.39
N ALA A 385 13.25 -8.15 -24.07
CA ALA A 385 14.39 -7.87 -23.17
C ALA A 385 15.28 -6.69 -23.64
N GLY A 386 14.67 -5.56 -23.99
CA GLY A 386 15.38 -4.35 -24.40
C GLY A 386 15.78 -4.28 -25.89
N HIS A 387 15.41 -5.27 -26.69
CA HIS A 387 15.70 -5.35 -28.11
C HIS A 387 14.40 -5.33 -28.93
N PHE A 388 14.42 -4.60 -30.03
CA PHE A 388 13.44 -4.67 -31.10
C PHE A 388 14.01 -5.57 -32.20
N GLU A 389 13.40 -6.72 -32.43
CA GLU A 389 13.87 -7.78 -33.30
C GLU A 389 12.92 -7.97 -34.49
N VAL A 390 13.46 -8.05 -35.73
CA VAL A 390 12.64 -8.41 -36.87
C VAL A 390 12.46 -9.90 -36.94
N ARG A 391 11.21 -10.34 -36.84
CA ARG A 391 10.82 -11.74 -36.76
C ARG A 391 11.40 -12.59 -37.91
N GLY A 392 12.09 -13.67 -37.56
CA GLY A 392 12.69 -14.59 -38.53
C GLY A 392 14.00 -14.13 -39.15
N THR A 393 14.63 -13.06 -38.61
CA THR A 393 15.94 -12.55 -39.01
C THR A 393 16.87 -12.37 -37.81
N ASP A 394 18.14 -12.06 -38.04
CA ASP A 394 19.10 -11.67 -36.99
C ASP A 394 19.16 -10.13 -36.81
N THR A 395 18.26 -9.39 -37.46
CA THR A 395 18.24 -7.93 -37.43
C THR A 395 17.54 -7.42 -36.18
N SER A 396 18.26 -6.63 -35.38
CA SER A 396 17.72 -6.06 -34.13
C SER A 396 18.35 -4.70 -33.81
N MET A 397 17.65 -3.93 -32.98
CA MET A 397 18.17 -2.69 -32.37
C MET A 397 17.79 -2.64 -30.90
N THR A 398 18.66 -2.07 -30.09
CA THR A 398 18.42 -1.87 -28.64
C THR A 398 17.47 -0.70 -28.39
N MET A 399 16.82 -0.68 -27.22
CA MET A 399 16.02 0.47 -26.78
C MET A 399 16.84 1.77 -26.78
N THR A 400 18.12 1.72 -26.41
CA THR A 400 19.02 2.89 -26.40
C THR A 400 19.30 3.42 -27.81
N GLU A 401 19.50 2.54 -28.80
CA GLU A 401 19.70 2.94 -30.21
C GLU A 401 18.43 3.57 -30.78
N ILE A 402 17.26 2.99 -30.49
CA ILE A 402 15.98 3.57 -30.91
C ILE A 402 15.77 4.95 -30.26
N MET A 403 16.08 5.08 -28.96
CA MET A 403 15.98 6.35 -28.25
C MET A 403 16.89 7.42 -28.87
N LEU A 404 18.15 7.08 -29.20
CA LEU A 404 19.09 8.01 -29.83
C LEU A 404 18.60 8.42 -31.20
N GLY A 405 18.15 7.47 -32.02
CA GLY A 405 17.59 7.74 -33.34
C GLY A 405 16.36 8.64 -33.28
N CYS A 406 15.48 8.39 -32.33
CA CYS A 406 14.32 9.23 -32.07
C CYS A 406 14.71 10.67 -31.67
N TRP A 407 15.66 10.81 -30.74
CA TRP A 407 16.16 12.13 -30.32
C TRP A 407 16.81 12.94 -31.43
N LEU A 408 17.61 12.31 -32.25
CA LEU A 408 18.25 12.98 -33.40
C LEU A 408 17.22 13.37 -34.46
N ALA A 409 16.14 12.65 -34.59
CA ALA A 409 15.02 12.89 -35.50
C ALA A 409 15.41 13.04 -36.99
N HIS A 410 16.61 12.56 -37.40
CA HIS A 410 17.08 12.70 -38.79
C HIS A 410 16.25 11.84 -39.75
N ASN A 411 15.72 10.72 -39.26
CA ASN A 411 14.93 9.76 -40.03
C ASN A 411 13.77 9.27 -39.19
N LEU A 412 12.96 10.20 -38.65
CA LEU A 412 11.77 9.87 -37.87
C LEU A 412 10.56 9.77 -38.81
N PRO A 413 9.69 8.76 -38.68
CA PRO A 413 8.46 8.67 -39.43
C PRO A 413 7.55 9.89 -39.26
N ASP A 414 6.87 10.28 -40.33
CA ASP A 414 5.93 11.40 -40.30
C ASP A 414 4.85 11.21 -39.21
N GLY A 415 4.60 12.28 -38.45
CA GLY A 415 3.59 12.30 -37.41
C GLY A 415 4.02 11.72 -36.08
N LEU A 416 5.27 11.24 -35.94
CA LEU A 416 5.82 10.81 -34.65
C LEU A 416 6.63 11.94 -33.98
N GLU A 417 6.61 11.94 -32.64
CA GLU A 417 7.33 12.92 -31.84
C GLU A 417 8.78 12.48 -31.56
N PRO A 418 9.77 13.43 -31.55
CA PRO A 418 11.16 13.11 -31.29
C PRO A 418 11.46 12.87 -29.78
N ASN A 419 10.65 12.07 -29.13
CA ASN A 419 10.83 11.65 -27.73
C ASN A 419 10.13 10.33 -27.49
N LEU A 420 10.58 9.58 -26.47
CA LEU A 420 9.93 8.38 -25.97
C LEU A 420 9.30 8.61 -24.57
N ASP A 421 9.13 9.86 -24.17
CA ASP A 421 8.54 10.18 -22.87
C ASP A 421 7.08 9.70 -22.81
N SER A 422 6.71 9.18 -21.67
CA SER A 422 5.37 8.64 -21.45
C SER A 422 4.94 8.77 -20.00
N ASP A 423 3.65 8.85 -19.78
CA ASP A 423 3.05 8.86 -18.44
C ASP A 423 1.84 7.93 -18.36
N TYR A 424 1.54 7.48 -17.14
CA TYR A 424 0.39 6.65 -16.89
C TYR A 424 -0.17 6.90 -15.49
N THR A 425 -1.50 6.91 -15.40
CA THR A 425 -2.22 6.94 -14.11
C THR A 425 -2.94 5.61 -13.95
N PHE A 426 -2.70 4.96 -12.83
CA PHE A 426 -3.31 3.67 -12.50
C PHE A 426 -4.24 3.81 -11.29
N ASP A 427 -5.46 3.31 -11.41
CA ASP A 427 -6.44 3.15 -10.34
C ASP A 427 -6.91 1.70 -10.37
N PRO A 428 -6.57 0.87 -9.36
CA PRO A 428 -6.89 -0.55 -9.40
C PRO A 428 -8.39 -0.81 -9.27
N GLU A 429 -8.83 -1.95 -9.75
CA GLU A 429 -10.22 -2.40 -9.60
C GLU A 429 -10.50 -3.03 -8.24
N ASN A 430 -9.48 -3.59 -7.60
CA ASN A 430 -9.56 -4.30 -6.33
C ASN A 430 -8.34 -4.03 -5.44
N PHE A 431 -8.42 -4.40 -4.16
CA PHE A 431 -7.25 -4.49 -3.27
C PHE A 431 -6.37 -5.69 -3.66
N SER A 432 -5.17 -5.74 -3.11
CA SER A 432 -4.26 -6.89 -3.22
C SER A 432 -4.10 -7.57 -1.86
N PHE A 433 -3.91 -8.89 -1.89
CA PHE A 433 -3.87 -9.72 -0.69
C PHE A 433 -2.65 -10.66 -0.70
N PRO A 434 -1.41 -10.12 -0.54
CA PRO A 434 -0.21 -10.93 -0.45
C PRO A 434 -0.13 -11.75 0.85
#